data_4b1b885218634eca19e71d8a79d5f581
#
_entry.id   4b1b885218634eca19e71d8a79d5f581
#
_cell.length_a   1.000
_cell.length_b   1.000
_cell.length_c   1.000
_cell.angle_alpha   90.00
_cell.angle_beta   90.00
_cell.angle_gamma   90.00
#
_symmetry.space_group_name_H-M   'P 1'
#
loop_
_entity.id
_entity.type
_entity.pdbx_description
1 polymer ?
#
loop_
_entity_poly.entity_id
_entity_poly.type
_entity_poly.pdbx_seq_one_letter_code
_entity_poly.pdbx_strand_id
1 'polypeptide(L)'
;CLSRGLGDVYKRQAILQSFINSSAYQESMTRITEGKSLFMMIFWMGIVAPAAEEMIFRWLIYLRLRDWMKLPVAAVISGVVFGIYHGNIVQGIYASILGTAFAWILEMSGNIYSSMLLHMGANIWSLLITEYALDLFSMKYGVQILILIYLILLAGVVCCLTHFEKVYSVRTVSYTHLRAHETGRNL
;
A
#
# COMPACT_ATOMS: atom_id res chain seq x y z
N CYS A 1 11.78 26.60 -33.33
CA CYS A 1 11.27 26.44 -31.94
C CYS A 1 10.59 25.09 -31.67
N LEU A 2 9.81 24.55 -32.62
CA LEU A 2 9.12 23.26 -32.43
C LEU A 2 10.06 22.05 -32.32
N SER A 3 11.16 22.04 -33.07
CA SER A 3 12.11 20.92 -33.09
C SER A 3 12.91 20.75 -31.78
N ARG A 4 13.18 21.86 -31.06
CA ARG A 4 13.84 21.82 -29.75
C ARG A 4 12.89 21.25 -28.67
N GLY A 5 11.61 21.62 -28.71
CA GLY A 5 10.62 21.11 -27.74
C GLY A 5 10.37 19.61 -27.87
N LEU A 6 10.30 19.08 -29.11
CA LEU A 6 10.16 17.63 -29.33
C LEU A 6 11.40 16.86 -28.83
N GLY A 7 12.60 17.36 -29.10
CA GLY A 7 13.83 16.71 -28.63
C GLY A 7 13.92 16.63 -27.11
N ASP A 8 13.46 17.66 -26.39
CA ASP A 8 13.45 17.67 -24.93
C ASP A 8 12.36 16.75 -24.34
N VAL A 9 11.21 16.62 -25.01
CA VAL A 9 10.17 15.65 -24.62
C VAL A 9 10.67 14.22 -24.79
N TYR A 10 11.32 13.89 -25.92
CA TYR A 10 11.89 12.56 -26.14
C TYR A 10 13.03 12.24 -25.16
N LYS A 11 13.88 13.21 -24.82
CA LYS A 11 14.93 13.01 -23.80
C LYS A 11 14.34 12.77 -22.43
N ARG A 12 13.34 13.53 -22.00
CA ARG A 12 12.63 13.32 -20.72
C ARG A 12 11.93 11.97 -20.68
N GLN A 13 11.31 11.58 -21.79
CA GLN A 13 10.64 10.28 -21.91
C GLN A 13 11.65 9.13 -21.87
N ALA A 14 12.81 9.24 -22.53
CA ALA A 14 13.88 8.25 -22.47
C ALA A 14 14.51 8.12 -21.07
N ILE A 15 14.72 9.26 -20.39
CA ILE A 15 15.18 9.28 -18.99
C ILE A 15 14.14 8.63 -18.09
N LEU A 16 12.87 9.00 -18.21
CA LEU A 16 11.79 8.40 -17.43
C LEU A 16 11.68 6.89 -17.67
N GLN A 17 11.79 6.48 -18.94
CA GLN A 17 11.74 5.08 -19.35
C GLN A 17 12.93 4.27 -18.81
N SER A 18 14.13 4.88 -18.71
CA SER A 18 15.29 4.23 -18.09
C SER A 18 15.15 4.03 -16.58
N PHE A 19 14.43 4.91 -15.89
CA PHE A 19 14.09 4.76 -14.47
C PHE A 19 12.94 3.75 -14.24
N ILE A 20 11.98 3.67 -15.17
CA ILE A 20 10.85 2.73 -15.09
C ILE A 20 11.30 1.31 -15.45
N ASN A 21 12.12 1.16 -16.49
CA ASN A 21 12.70 -0.10 -16.95
C ASN A 21 14.11 -0.32 -16.39
N SER A 22 14.27 -0.27 -15.07
CA SER A 22 15.55 -0.71 -14.53
C SER A 22 15.71 -2.20 -14.81
N SER A 23 16.64 -2.53 -15.72
CA SER A 23 16.98 -3.91 -16.09
C SER A 23 17.28 -4.77 -14.86
N ALA A 24 17.88 -4.17 -13.85
CA ALA A 24 18.16 -4.81 -12.55
C ALA A 24 16.88 -5.21 -11.80
N TYR A 25 15.81 -4.40 -11.84
CA TYR A 25 14.55 -4.77 -11.22
C TYR A 25 13.86 -5.90 -11.96
N GLN A 26 13.79 -5.83 -13.30
CA GLN A 26 13.21 -6.88 -14.13
C GLN A 26 13.98 -8.21 -13.96
N GLU A 27 15.30 -8.16 -13.97
CA GLU A 27 16.14 -9.33 -13.74
C GLU A 27 15.93 -9.93 -12.34
N SER A 28 15.83 -9.10 -11.31
CA SER A 28 15.56 -9.55 -9.94
C SER A 28 14.18 -10.20 -9.82
N MET A 29 13.16 -9.60 -10.43
CA MET A 29 11.80 -10.16 -10.42
C MET A 29 11.75 -11.47 -11.20
N THR A 30 12.39 -11.56 -12.37
CA THR A 30 12.48 -12.81 -13.15
C THR A 30 13.13 -13.91 -12.32
N ARG A 31 14.28 -13.66 -11.69
CA ARG A 31 14.96 -14.65 -10.81
C ARG A 31 14.08 -15.12 -9.65
N ILE A 32 13.27 -14.21 -9.08
CA ILE A 32 12.39 -14.54 -7.96
C ILE A 32 11.17 -15.35 -8.41
N THR A 33 10.64 -15.10 -9.62
CA THR A 33 9.40 -15.69 -10.11
C THR A 33 9.62 -16.89 -11.04
N GLU A 34 10.77 -16.98 -11.72
CA GLU A 34 11.09 -18.02 -12.67
C GLU A 34 10.96 -19.42 -12.06
N GLY A 35 10.21 -20.29 -12.72
CA GLY A 35 9.98 -21.68 -12.32
C GLY A 35 9.11 -21.87 -11.07
N LYS A 36 8.52 -20.80 -10.51
CA LYS A 36 7.64 -20.91 -9.35
C LYS A 36 6.17 -20.92 -9.78
N SER A 37 5.39 -21.79 -9.12
CA SER A 37 3.95 -21.78 -9.31
C SER A 37 3.31 -20.53 -8.70
N LEU A 38 2.18 -20.09 -9.24
CA LEU A 38 1.39 -18.99 -8.69
C LEU A 38 1.09 -19.18 -7.19
N PHE A 39 0.82 -20.44 -6.78
CA PHE A 39 0.60 -20.76 -5.37
C PHE A 39 1.82 -20.42 -4.49
N MET A 40 3.03 -20.76 -4.94
CA MET A 40 4.28 -20.42 -4.21
C MET A 40 4.48 -18.91 -4.15
N MET A 41 4.20 -18.19 -5.23
CA MET A 41 4.29 -16.73 -5.25
C MET A 41 3.28 -16.09 -4.28
N ILE A 42 2.03 -16.54 -4.29
CA ILE A 42 1.01 -16.06 -3.34
C ILE A 42 1.44 -16.35 -1.91
N PHE A 43 1.93 -17.55 -1.61
CA PHE A 43 2.35 -17.89 -0.26
C PHE A 43 3.51 -17.01 0.24
N TRP A 44 4.59 -16.91 -0.54
CA TRP A 44 5.77 -16.16 -0.09
C TRP A 44 5.62 -14.66 -0.25
N MET A 45 5.22 -14.17 -1.43
CA MET A 45 5.16 -12.74 -1.73
C MET A 45 3.81 -12.12 -1.35
N GLY A 46 2.75 -12.90 -1.35
CA GLY A 46 1.41 -12.43 -0.99
C GLY A 46 1.12 -12.50 0.51
N ILE A 47 1.73 -13.42 1.25
CA ILE A 47 1.41 -13.65 2.67
C ILE A 47 2.62 -13.45 3.57
N VAL A 48 3.69 -14.23 3.37
CA VAL A 48 4.83 -14.26 4.31
C VAL A 48 5.60 -12.95 4.30
N ALA A 49 5.96 -12.43 3.11
CA ALA A 49 6.70 -11.18 3.01
C ALA A 49 5.90 -9.98 3.59
N PRO A 50 4.62 -9.75 3.23
CA PRO A 50 3.83 -8.69 3.84
C PRO A 50 3.71 -8.79 5.37
N ALA A 51 3.58 -10.00 5.92
CA ALA A 51 3.54 -10.18 7.36
C ALA A 51 4.85 -9.74 8.03
N ALA A 52 5.99 -10.17 7.49
CA ALA A 52 7.31 -9.78 8.00
C ALA A 52 7.56 -8.27 7.84
N GLU A 53 7.19 -7.70 6.70
CA GLU A 53 7.33 -6.27 6.44
C GLU A 53 6.47 -5.42 7.38
N GLU A 54 5.22 -5.80 7.65
CA GLU A 54 4.40 -5.09 8.62
C GLU A 54 4.97 -5.16 10.03
N MET A 55 5.56 -6.29 10.44
CA MET A 55 6.25 -6.38 11.74
C MET A 55 7.43 -5.41 11.81
N ILE A 56 8.22 -5.27 10.73
CA ILE A 56 9.36 -4.35 10.71
C ILE A 56 8.88 -2.90 10.64
N PHE A 57 8.07 -2.56 9.64
CA PHE A 57 7.77 -1.17 9.32
C PHE A 57 6.68 -0.58 10.20
N ARG A 58 5.71 -1.38 10.70
CA ARG A 58 4.63 -0.86 11.56
C ARG A 58 4.92 -1.08 13.03
N TRP A 59 5.24 -2.30 13.42
CA TRP A 59 5.47 -2.55 14.84
C TRP A 59 6.81 -1.99 15.32
N LEU A 60 7.89 -2.21 14.58
CA LEU A 60 9.22 -1.77 15.04
C LEU A 60 9.51 -0.30 14.70
N ILE A 61 9.23 0.17 13.48
CA ILE A 61 9.58 1.53 13.03
C ILE A 61 8.45 2.51 13.35
N TYR A 62 7.24 2.29 12.83
CA TYR A 62 6.14 3.25 12.98
C TYR A 62 5.78 3.52 14.44
N LEU A 63 5.60 2.50 15.28
CA LEU A 63 5.24 2.71 16.68
C LEU A 63 6.33 3.47 17.44
N ARG A 64 7.61 3.26 17.13
CA ARG A 64 8.71 4.04 17.72
C ARG A 64 8.70 5.51 17.28
N LEU A 65 8.39 5.77 16.00
CA LEU A 65 8.20 7.13 15.52
C LEU A 65 7.01 7.81 16.21
N ARG A 66 5.94 7.05 16.48
CA ARG A 66 4.74 7.55 17.18
C ARG A 66 5.01 7.98 18.63
N ASP A 67 6.00 7.40 19.28
CA ASP A 67 6.42 7.82 20.63
C ASP A 67 6.94 9.28 20.65
N TRP A 68 7.49 9.76 19.51
CA TRP A 68 8.15 11.07 19.41
C TRP A 68 7.44 12.05 18.48
N MET A 69 6.57 11.58 17.60
CA MET A 69 5.98 12.37 16.52
C MET A 69 4.46 12.25 16.47
N LYS A 70 3.81 13.28 15.91
CA LYS A 70 2.38 13.23 15.60
C LYS A 70 2.10 12.18 14.51
N LEU A 71 0.91 11.56 14.56
CA LEU A 71 0.46 10.52 13.65
C LEU A 71 0.79 10.79 12.17
N PRO A 72 0.41 11.94 11.56
CA PRO A 72 0.66 12.14 10.12
C PRO A 72 2.14 12.07 9.76
N VAL A 73 3.00 12.66 10.60
CA VAL A 73 4.44 12.72 10.36
C VAL A 73 5.05 11.31 10.49
N ALA A 74 4.73 10.59 11.56
CA ALA A 74 5.21 9.23 11.79
C ALA A 74 4.75 8.27 10.67
N ALA A 75 3.50 8.39 10.22
CA ALA A 75 2.95 7.57 9.15
C ALA A 75 3.66 7.82 7.81
N VAL A 76 3.87 9.09 7.44
CA VAL A 76 4.58 9.46 6.22
C VAL A 76 6.03 8.98 6.25
N ILE A 77 6.76 9.21 7.35
CA ILE A 77 8.16 8.76 7.47
C ILE A 77 8.24 7.24 7.36
N SER A 78 7.40 6.49 8.09
CA SER A 78 7.36 5.02 7.99
C SER A 78 7.02 4.55 6.57
N GLY A 79 6.09 5.23 5.89
CA GLY A 79 5.74 4.94 4.50
C GLY A 79 6.90 5.20 3.54
N VAL A 80 7.61 6.33 3.68
CA VAL A 80 8.78 6.66 2.85
C VAL A 80 9.90 5.66 3.05
N VAL A 81 10.21 5.28 4.30
CA VAL A 81 11.22 4.26 4.61
C VAL A 81 10.85 2.92 4.00
N PHE A 82 9.57 2.54 4.07
CA PHE A 82 9.03 1.36 3.40
C PHE A 82 9.19 1.41 1.88
N GLY A 83 8.92 2.56 1.26
CA GLY A 83 9.13 2.75 -0.17
C GLY A 83 10.61 2.65 -0.59
N ILE A 84 11.52 3.26 0.18
CA ILE A 84 12.97 3.19 -0.08
C ILE A 84 13.48 1.74 -0.01
N TYR A 85 12.98 0.95 0.92
CA TYR A 85 13.32 -0.46 1.07
C TYR A 85 13.11 -1.28 -0.21
N HIS A 86 12.15 -0.91 -1.06
CA HIS A 86 11.87 -1.62 -2.31
C HIS A 86 12.93 -1.44 -3.40
N GLY A 87 13.86 -0.48 -3.27
CA GLY A 87 15.01 -0.32 -4.15
C GLY A 87 14.69 0.06 -5.61
N ASN A 88 13.43 0.28 -5.96
CA ASN A 88 12.96 0.73 -7.27
C ASN A 88 12.12 2.00 -7.12
N ILE A 89 12.38 3.00 -7.96
CA ILE A 89 11.77 4.32 -7.78
C ILE A 89 10.25 4.31 -7.99
N VAL A 90 9.76 3.57 -8.99
CA VAL A 90 8.32 3.47 -9.27
C VAL A 90 7.64 2.71 -8.15
N GLN A 91 8.18 1.56 -7.78
CA GLN A 91 7.68 0.77 -6.67
C GLN A 91 7.77 1.54 -5.36
N GLY A 92 8.86 2.26 -5.13
CA GLY A 92 9.06 3.10 -3.97
C GLY A 92 8.01 4.16 -3.77
N ILE A 93 7.57 4.82 -4.86
CA ILE A 93 6.52 5.86 -4.78
C ILE A 93 5.18 5.25 -4.33
N TYR A 94 4.68 4.23 -5.01
CA TYR A 94 3.39 3.65 -4.61
C TYR A 94 3.47 2.89 -3.29
N ALA A 95 4.60 2.23 -2.99
CA ALA A 95 4.82 1.59 -1.70
C ALA A 95 4.87 2.61 -0.55
N SER A 96 5.44 3.82 -0.77
CA SER A 96 5.40 4.89 0.23
C SER A 96 3.96 5.33 0.54
N ILE A 97 3.12 5.47 -0.48
CA ILE A 97 1.71 5.85 -0.32
C ILE A 97 0.94 4.76 0.42
N LEU A 98 1.06 3.50 -0.02
CA LEU A 98 0.43 2.37 0.63
C LEU A 98 0.95 2.18 2.06
N GLY A 99 2.25 2.33 2.26
CA GLY A 99 2.87 2.25 3.58
C GLY A 99 2.35 3.29 4.55
N THR A 100 2.11 4.52 4.09
CA THR A 100 1.47 5.56 4.88
C THR A 100 0.03 5.17 5.25
N ALA A 101 -0.73 4.62 4.30
CA ALA A 101 -2.10 4.14 4.53
C ALA A 101 -2.14 2.97 5.52
N PHE A 102 -1.20 2.03 5.44
CA PHE A 102 -1.10 0.91 6.38
C PHE A 102 -0.82 1.37 7.82
N ALA A 103 0.08 2.36 7.98
CA ALA A 103 0.34 2.96 9.29
C ALA A 103 -0.91 3.67 9.85
N TRP A 104 -1.66 4.34 8.98
CA TRP A 104 -2.92 4.98 9.35
C TRP A 104 -3.98 3.98 9.79
N ILE A 105 -4.12 2.86 9.07
CA ILE A 105 -5.06 1.79 9.42
C ILE A 105 -4.68 1.11 10.73
N LEU A 106 -3.39 0.90 10.98
CA LEU A 106 -2.92 0.41 12.28
C LEU A 106 -3.36 1.34 13.41
N GLU A 107 -3.18 2.66 13.26
CA GLU A 107 -3.57 3.63 14.28
C GLU A 107 -5.09 3.64 14.51
N MET A 108 -5.89 3.63 13.45
CA MET A 108 -7.35 3.65 13.54
C MET A 108 -7.92 2.36 14.13
N SER A 109 -7.37 1.22 13.76
CA SER A 109 -7.87 -0.09 14.22
C SER A 109 -7.29 -0.50 15.58
N GLY A 110 -6.12 0.04 15.95
CA GLY A 110 -5.36 -0.40 17.13
C GLY A 110 -4.86 -1.85 17.02
N ASN A 111 -4.83 -2.41 15.80
CA ASN A 111 -4.52 -3.81 15.59
C ASN A 111 -3.64 -4.00 14.33
N ILE A 112 -2.45 -4.56 14.52
CA ILE A 112 -1.49 -4.80 13.45
C ILE A 112 -2.02 -5.77 12.38
N TYR A 113 -2.90 -6.70 12.74
CA TYR A 113 -3.49 -7.62 11.77
C TYR A 113 -4.32 -6.90 10.70
N SER A 114 -4.87 -5.72 10.99
CA SER A 114 -5.62 -4.93 10.01
C SER A 114 -4.73 -4.42 8.88
N SER A 115 -3.53 -3.91 9.21
CA SER A 115 -2.55 -3.49 8.19
C SER A 115 -1.94 -4.69 7.46
N MET A 116 -1.64 -5.78 8.18
CA MET A 116 -1.15 -7.03 7.58
C MET A 116 -2.13 -7.59 6.52
N LEU A 117 -3.41 -7.71 6.87
CA LEU A 117 -4.41 -8.25 5.95
C LEU A 117 -4.61 -7.36 4.73
N LEU A 118 -4.60 -6.04 4.91
CA LEU A 118 -4.69 -5.12 3.79
C LEU A 118 -3.46 -5.22 2.88
N HIS A 119 -2.26 -5.30 3.45
CA HIS A 119 -1.03 -5.46 2.69
C HIS A 119 -0.98 -6.80 1.94
N MET A 120 -1.32 -7.90 2.61
CA MET A 120 -1.47 -9.21 1.97
C MET A 120 -2.46 -9.17 0.79
N GLY A 121 -3.62 -8.55 1.01
CA GLY A 121 -4.63 -8.38 -0.04
C GLY A 121 -4.12 -7.59 -1.24
N ALA A 122 -3.38 -6.49 -1.01
CA ALA A 122 -2.79 -5.68 -2.07
C ALA A 122 -1.74 -6.48 -2.87
N ASN A 123 -0.88 -7.26 -2.20
CA ASN A 123 0.12 -8.08 -2.87
C ASN A 123 -0.48 -9.24 -3.65
N ILE A 124 -1.44 -9.97 -3.07
CA ILE A 124 -2.16 -11.05 -3.76
C ILE A 124 -2.89 -10.49 -4.99
N TRP A 125 -3.58 -9.35 -4.84
CA TRP A 125 -4.23 -8.69 -5.95
C TRP A 125 -3.25 -8.32 -7.06
N SER A 126 -2.10 -7.74 -6.71
CA SER A 126 -1.03 -7.39 -7.66
C SER A 126 -0.52 -8.62 -8.43
N LEU A 127 -0.29 -9.74 -7.73
CA LEU A 127 0.14 -11.00 -8.35
C LEU A 127 -0.91 -11.54 -9.31
N LEU A 128 -2.18 -11.57 -8.91
CA LEU A 128 -3.28 -12.05 -9.76
C LEU A 128 -3.47 -11.19 -11.01
N ILE A 129 -3.41 -9.86 -10.87
CA ILE A 129 -3.52 -8.95 -12.02
C ILE A 129 -2.34 -9.12 -12.96
N THR A 130 -1.12 -9.26 -12.44
CA THR A 130 0.07 -9.45 -13.28
C THR A 130 0.00 -10.75 -14.07
N GLU A 131 -0.49 -11.81 -13.47
CA GLU A 131 -0.63 -13.14 -14.11
C GLU A 131 -1.71 -13.14 -15.21
N TYR A 132 -2.87 -12.56 -14.94
CA TYR A 132 -4.04 -12.67 -15.81
C TYR A 132 -4.34 -11.42 -16.64
N ALA A 133 -3.59 -10.33 -16.51
CA ALA A 133 -3.90 -9.08 -17.21
C ALA A 133 -3.89 -9.23 -18.73
N LEU A 134 -2.90 -9.95 -19.29
CA LEU A 134 -2.80 -10.14 -20.73
C LEU A 134 -3.97 -10.95 -21.29
N ASP A 135 -4.39 -12.00 -20.58
CA ASP A 135 -5.54 -12.82 -20.95
C ASP A 135 -6.83 -11.99 -20.89
N LEU A 136 -7.01 -11.22 -19.84
CA LEU A 136 -8.15 -10.30 -19.71
C LEU A 136 -8.20 -9.27 -20.83
N PHE A 137 -7.08 -8.67 -21.20
CA PHE A 137 -7.01 -7.70 -22.31
C PHE A 137 -7.32 -8.33 -23.67
N SER A 138 -7.01 -9.60 -23.86
CA SER A 138 -7.28 -10.33 -25.10
C SER A 138 -8.76 -10.72 -25.27
N MET A 139 -9.55 -10.75 -24.20
CA MET A 139 -10.96 -11.07 -24.22
C MET A 139 -11.80 -9.94 -24.81
N LYS A 140 -12.86 -10.27 -25.57
CA LYS A 140 -13.78 -9.30 -26.20
C LYS A 140 -14.32 -8.23 -25.25
N TYR A 141 -14.56 -8.59 -23.99
CA TYR A 141 -15.08 -7.70 -22.94
C TYR A 141 -14.11 -7.54 -21.74
N GLY A 142 -12.85 -7.89 -21.90
CA GLY A 142 -11.88 -7.95 -20.81
C GLY A 142 -11.65 -6.61 -20.13
N VAL A 143 -11.57 -5.52 -20.89
CA VAL A 143 -11.41 -4.17 -20.34
C VAL A 143 -12.64 -3.76 -19.51
N GLN A 144 -13.85 -4.07 -19.99
CA GLN A 144 -15.08 -3.78 -19.25
C GLN A 144 -15.15 -4.56 -17.94
N ILE A 145 -14.73 -5.83 -17.96
CA ILE A 145 -14.65 -6.67 -16.75
C ILE A 145 -13.64 -6.08 -15.76
N LEU A 146 -12.46 -5.66 -16.22
CA LEU A 146 -11.47 -5.00 -15.36
C LEU A 146 -12.01 -3.73 -14.73
N ILE A 147 -12.64 -2.87 -15.52
CA ILE A 147 -13.26 -1.64 -15.00
C ILE A 147 -14.31 -1.97 -13.93
N LEU A 148 -15.17 -2.95 -14.18
CA LEU A 148 -16.19 -3.38 -13.23
C LEU A 148 -15.57 -3.87 -11.93
N ILE A 149 -14.51 -4.70 -11.99
CA ILE A 149 -13.80 -5.18 -10.82
C ILE A 149 -13.23 -4.01 -10.00
N TYR A 150 -12.55 -3.05 -10.66
CA TYR A 150 -12.01 -1.88 -9.96
C TYR A 150 -13.09 -1.00 -9.36
N LEU A 151 -14.25 -0.84 -9.99
CA LEU A 151 -15.38 -0.11 -9.43
C LEU A 151 -15.95 -0.81 -8.18
N ILE A 152 -16.05 -2.14 -8.20
CA ILE A 152 -16.48 -2.92 -7.03
C ILE A 152 -15.47 -2.77 -5.88
N LEU A 153 -14.17 -2.86 -6.18
CA LEU A 153 -13.11 -2.67 -5.19
C LEU A 153 -13.14 -1.25 -4.60
N LEU A 154 -13.30 -0.23 -5.45
CA LEU A 154 -13.42 1.16 -5.00
C LEU A 154 -14.65 1.36 -4.09
N ALA A 155 -15.81 0.82 -4.46
CA ALA A 155 -17.00 0.86 -3.63
C ALA A 155 -16.78 0.15 -2.28
N GLY A 156 -16.08 -0.99 -2.27
CA GLY A 156 -15.68 -1.71 -1.06
C GLY A 156 -14.77 -0.86 -0.16
N VAL A 157 -13.77 -0.19 -0.74
CA VAL A 157 -12.87 0.71 0.01
C VAL A 157 -13.66 1.86 0.62
N VAL A 158 -14.52 2.53 -0.13
CA VAL A 158 -15.36 3.63 0.38
C VAL A 158 -16.26 3.14 1.52
N CYS A 159 -16.90 2.00 1.35
CA CYS A 159 -17.74 1.39 2.39
C CYS A 159 -16.93 1.07 3.66
N CYS A 160 -15.73 0.50 3.52
CA CYS A 160 -14.84 0.24 4.66
C CYS A 160 -14.43 1.53 5.36
N LEU A 161 -14.01 2.56 4.62
CA LEU A 161 -13.60 3.84 5.19
C LEU A 161 -14.74 4.51 5.97
N THR A 162 -15.95 4.54 5.40
CA THR A 162 -17.12 5.12 6.09
C THR A 162 -17.51 4.32 7.32
N HIS A 163 -17.35 3.00 7.29
CA HIS A 163 -17.56 2.17 8.47
C HIS A 163 -16.52 2.44 9.55
N PHE A 164 -15.25 2.55 9.19
CA PHE A 164 -14.16 2.87 10.11
C PHE A 164 -14.35 4.24 10.77
N GLU A 165 -14.72 5.28 10.02
CA GLU A 165 -14.99 6.61 10.58
C GLU A 165 -16.09 6.57 11.64
N LYS A 166 -17.19 5.84 11.39
CA LYS A 166 -18.28 5.67 12.37
C LYS A 166 -17.79 4.99 13.65
N VAL A 167 -17.04 3.89 13.52
CA VAL A 167 -16.54 3.14 14.68
C VAL A 167 -15.52 3.96 15.47
N TYR A 168 -14.64 4.71 14.79
CA TYR A 168 -13.64 5.56 15.43
C TYR A 168 -14.29 6.74 16.17
N SER A 169 -15.28 7.40 15.56
CA SER A 169 -16.01 8.49 16.20
C SER A 169 -16.74 8.04 17.47
N VAL A 170 -17.36 6.85 17.44
CA VAL A 170 -18.02 6.28 18.61
C VAL A 170 -17.03 5.97 19.73
N ARG A 171 -15.85 5.43 19.40
CA ARG A 171 -14.80 5.17 20.41
C ARG A 171 -14.26 6.44 21.04
N THR A 172 -13.97 7.47 20.25
CA THR A 172 -13.48 8.76 20.80
C THR A 172 -14.49 9.43 21.70
N VAL A 173 -15.77 9.40 21.39
CA VAL A 173 -16.82 9.93 22.24
C VAL A 173 -16.93 9.14 23.56
N SER A 174 -16.81 7.83 23.53
CA SER A 174 -16.84 6.98 24.72
C SER A 174 -15.66 7.25 25.66
N TYR A 175 -14.44 7.42 25.12
CA TYR A 175 -13.26 7.75 25.93
C TYR A 175 -13.32 9.13 26.55
N THR A 176 -13.85 10.12 25.84
CA THR A 176 -14.01 11.48 26.40
C THR A 176 -15.03 11.52 27.54
N HIS A 177 -16.13 10.76 27.45
CA HIS A 177 -17.09 10.64 28.53
C HIS A 177 -16.53 9.93 29.77
N LEU A 178 -15.79 8.85 29.61
CA LEU A 178 -15.16 8.14 30.72
C LEU A 178 -14.13 9.03 31.45
N ARG A 179 -13.31 9.78 30.72
CA ARG A 179 -12.30 10.69 31.29
C ARG A 179 -12.94 11.88 32.00
N ALA A 180 -14.07 12.39 31.52
CA ALA A 180 -14.84 13.43 32.19
C ALA A 180 -15.45 12.96 33.52
N HIS A 181 -15.89 11.68 33.58
CA HIS A 181 -16.39 11.07 34.81
C HIS A 181 -15.30 10.82 35.84
N GLU A 182 -14.08 10.46 35.44
CA GLU A 182 -12.95 10.26 36.35
C GLU A 182 -12.45 11.58 36.95
N THR A 183 -12.36 12.65 36.16
CA THR A 183 -11.98 13.99 36.66
C THR A 183 -13.03 14.63 37.53
N GLY A 184 -14.32 14.37 37.33
CA GLY A 184 -15.41 14.85 38.17
C GLY A 184 -15.55 14.15 39.52
N ARG A 185 -14.90 12.99 39.71
CA ARG A 185 -14.92 12.23 40.97
C ARG A 185 -13.76 12.57 41.91
N ASN A 186 -12.75 13.31 41.42
CA ASN A 186 -11.55 13.72 42.16
C ASN A 186 -11.55 15.22 42.55
N LEU A 187 -12.69 15.89 42.43
CA LEU A 187 -12.96 17.23 42.97
C LEU A 187 -14.04 17.12 44.06
#